data_7d3cb7f92006dd058d4012dc0587e344
#
_entry.id   7d3cb7f92006dd058d4012dc0587e344
#
_cell.length_a   1.000
_cell.length_b   1.000
_cell.length_c   1.000
_cell.angle_alpha   90.00
_cell.angle_beta   90.00
_cell.angle_gamma   90.00
#
_symmetry.space_group_name_H-M   'P 1'
#
loop_
_entity.id
_entity.type
_entity.pdbx_description
1 polymer ?
#
loop_
_entity_poly.entity_id
_entity_poly.type
_entity_poly.pdbx_seq_one_letter_code
_entity_poly.pdbx_strand_id
1 'polypeptide(L)'
;MSKKKILIFDDDKTILEVITIIFEENGYQVEISETSHDILEKVEQFQPDVILMDNWIPKIGGVEATRLLKNHQEFKNIPVIYVTANNDIVALAKEAQADDYVAKPFNLEDLENKVAQYLQ
;
A
#
# COMPACT_ATOMS: atom_id res chain seq x y z
N MET A 1 3.43 -11.56 20.90
CA MET A 1 3.79 -10.38 20.11
C MET A 1 2.78 -10.12 19.02
N SER A 2 2.46 -8.88 18.79
CA SER A 2 1.50 -8.54 17.75
C SER A 2 2.15 -8.66 16.35
N LYS A 3 1.36 -9.10 15.39
CA LYS A 3 1.81 -9.19 14.01
C LYS A 3 1.94 -7.79 13.42
N LYS A 4 2.85 -7.61 12.48
CA LYS A 4 2.89 -6.40 11.67
C LYS A 4 1.70 -6.38 10.73
N LYS A 5 1.16 -5.21 10.46
CA LYS A 5 -0.07 -5.04 9.71
C LYS A 5 0.19 -4.37 8.37
N ILE A 6 -0.37 -4.94 7.32
CA ILE A 6 -0.25 -4.43 5.96
C ILE A 6 -1.64 -4.11 5.43
N LEU A 7 -1.85 -2.88 4.98
CA LEU A 7 -3.11 -2.47 4.37
C LEU A 7 -2.85 -2.26 2.88
N ILE A 8 -3.65 -2.91 2.03
CA ILE A 8 -3.45 -2.90 0.58
C ILE A 8 -4.65 -2.29 -0.11
N PHE A 9 -4.41 -1.25 -0.92
CA PHE A 9 -5.42 -0.61 -1.76
C PHE A 9 -5.15 -0.96 -3.22
N ASP A 10 -6.02 -1.76 -3.83
CA ASP A 10 -5.92 -2.16 -5.22
C ASP A 10 -7.30 -2.64 -5.66
N ASP A 11 -7.70 -2.36 -6.91
CA ASP A 11 -8.98 -2.82 -7.41
C ASP A 11 -8.91 -4.15 -8.15
N ASP A 12 -7.73 -4.73 -8.28
CA ASP A 12 -7.53 -6.03 -8.92
C ASP A 12 -7.65 -7.14 -7.88
N LYS A 13 -8.79 -7.83 -7.88
CA LYS A 13 -9.09 -8.87 -6.89
C LYS A 13 -8.09 -10.02 -6.93
N THR A 14 -7.62 -10.38 -8.11
CA THR A 14 -6.65 -11.47 -8.25
C THR A 14 -5.34 -11.13 -7.56
N ILE A 15 -4.85 -9.91 -7.76
CA ILE A 15 -3.62 -9.44 -7.11
C ILE A 15 -3.83 -9.40 -5.60
N LEU A 16 -4.97 -8.89 -5.15
CA LEU A 16 -5.25 -8.81 -3.71
C LEU A 16 -5.24 -10.19 -3.06
N GLU A 17 -5.85 -11.18 -3.70
CA GLU A 17 -5.88 -12.54 -3.17
C GLU A 17 -4.48 -13.14 -3.06
N VAL A 18 -3.69 -13.01 -4.12
CA VAL A 18 -2.34 -13.60 -4.15
C VAL A 18 -1.45 -12.95 -3.10
N ILE A 19 -1.44 -11.63 -3.05
CA ILE A 19 -0.58 -10.90 -2.11
C ILE A 19 -1.00 -11.20 -0.67
N THR A 20 -2.31 -11.26 -0.42
CA THR A 20 -2.81 -11.55 0.92
C THR A 20 -2.31 -12.89 1.41
N ILE A 21 -2.44 -13.93 0.57
CA ILE A 21 -2.00 -15.27 0.95
C ILE A 21 -0.51 -15.28 1.31
N ILE A 22 0.30 -14.66 0.47
CA ILE A 22 1.75 -14.67 0.66
C ILE A 22 2.15 -13.94 1.93
N PHE A 23 1.59 -12.76 2.17
CA PHE A 23 1.94 -12.01 3.37
C PHE A 23 1.41 -12.67 4.64
N GLU A 24 0.23 -13.27 4.59
CA GLU A 24 -0.28 -13.99 5.75
C GLU A 24 0.59 -15.21 6.08
N GLU A 25 1.08 -15.90 5.06
CA GLU A 25 2.00 -17.02 5.26
C GLU A 25 3.32 -16.55 5.88
N ASN A 26 3.71 -15.33 5.65
CA ASN A 26 4.91 -14.75 6.24
C ASN A 26 4.69 -14.14 7.62
N GLY A 27 3.49 -14.30 8.17
CA GLY A 27 3.21 -13.88 9.54
C GLY A 27 2.65 -12.47 9.68
N TYR A 28 2.29 -11.82 8.58
CA TYR A 28 1.69 -10.48 8.64
C TYR A 28 0.17 -10.57 8.75
N GLN A 29 -0.43 -9.56 9.35
CA GLN A 29 -1.87 -9.38 9.33
C GLN A 29 -2.20 -8.46 8.16
N VAL A 30 -3.08 -8.90 7.26
CA VAL A 30 -3.37 -8.18 6.01
C VAL A 30 -4.83 -7.77 5.97
N GLU A 31 -5.08 -6.52 5.59
CA GLU A 31 -6.40 -6.05 5.24
C GLU A 31 -6.34 -5.44 3.85
N ILE A 32 -7.41 -5.61 3.08
CA ILE A 32 -7.47 -5.14 1.70
C ILE A 32 -8.65 -4.20 1.51
N SER A 33 -8.51 -3.29 0.54
CA SER A 33 -9.59 -2.41 0.13
C SER A 33 -9.53 -2.22 -1.38
N GLU A 34 -10.69 -2.32 -2.02
CA GLU A 34 -10.81 -2.11 -3.47
C GLU A 34 -11.10 -0.66 -3.81
N THR A 35 -11.18 0.21 -2.81
CA THR A 35 -11.51 1.63 -3.01
C THR A 35 -10.78 2.49 -2.00
N SER A 36 -10.57 3.76 -2.37
CA SER A 36 -10.02 4.77 -1.47
C SER A 36 -11.11 5.51 -0.68
N HIS A 37 -12.37 5.09 -0.82
CA HIS A 37 -13.45 5.64 -0.02
C HIS A 37 -13.16 5.40 1.45
N ASP A 38 -13.29 6.42 2.28
CA ASP A 38 -13.02 6.34 3.72
C ASP A 38 -11.57 5.94 4.06
N ILE A 39 -10.60 6.35 3.23
CA ILE A 39 -9.21 5.94 3.44
C ILE A 39 -8.68 6.31 4.82
N LEU A 40 -8.94 7.53 5.28
CA LEU A 40 -8.42 7.97 6.58
C LEU A 40 -9.04 7.17 7.72
N GLU A 41 -10.33 6.87 7.62
CA GLU A 41 -11.02 6.06 8.61
C GLU A 41 -10.49 4.64 8.65
N LYS A 42 -10.26 4.04 7.49
CA LYS A 42 -9.70 2.68 7.39
C LYS A 42 -8.31 2.61 8.01
N VAL A 43 -7.47 3.60 7.73
CA VAL A 43 -6.11 3.64 8.29
C VAL A 43 -6.17 3.81 9.80
N GLU A 44 -7.06 4.66 10.30
CA GLU A 44 -7.23 4.85 11.73
C GLU A 44 -7.67 3.56 12.44
N GLN A 45 -8.64 2.86 11.86
CA GLN A 45 -9.19 1.64 12.47
C GLN A 45 -8.20 0.49 12.44
N PHE A 46 -7.52 0.29 11.33
CA PHE A 46 -6.61 -0.85 11.18
C PHE A 46 -5.23 -0.57 11.77
N GLN A 47 -4.78 0.65 11.72
CA GLN A 47 -3.45 1.08 12.18
C GLN A 47 -2.33 0.26 11.52
N PRO A 48 -2.20 0.34 10.19
CA PRO A 48 -1.22 -0.45 9.47
C PRO A 48 0.20 0.02 9.76
N ASP A 49 1.15 -0.91 9.61
CA ASP A 49 2.58 -0.60 9.71
C ASP A 49 3.16 -0.23 8.34
N VAL A 50 2.50 -0.65 7.26
CA VAL A 50 2.86 -0.26 5.89
C VAL A 50 1.60 -0.31 5.03
N ILE A 51 1.57 0.56 4.01
CA ILE A 51 0.45 0.64 3.07
C ILE A 51 0.98 0.40 1.66
N LEU A 52 0.30 -0.48 0.91
CA LEU A 52 0.54 -0.66 -0.52
C LEU A 52 -0.59 0.03 -1.27
N MET A 53 -0.26 0.93 -2.20
CA MET A 53 -1.24 1.78 -2.88
C MET A 53 -1.12 1.66 -4.38
N ASP A 54 -2.20 1.22 -5.04
CA ASP A 54 -2.27 1.22 -6.50
C ASP A 54 -2.69 2.59 -7.02
N ASN A 55 -2.23 2.94 -8.23
CA ASN A 55 -2.55 4.23 -8.84
C ASN A 55 -4.04 4.33 -9.23
N TRP A 56 -4.62 3.24 -9.67
CA TRP A 56 -5.99 3.22 -10.23
C TRP A 56 -7.02 2.73 -9.22
N ILE A 57 -6.97 3.29 -8.01
CA ILE A 57 -7.96 2.92 -7.00
C ILE A 57 -9.21 3.80 -7.15
N PRO A 58 -10.44 3.23 -7.10
CA PRO A 58 -11.66 4.01 -7.24
C PRO A 58 -11.87 5.02 -6.12
N LYS A 59 -12.60 6.03 -6.42
CA LYS A 59 -12.98 7.23 -5.68
C LYS A 59 -11.93 8.31 -5.86
N ILE A 60 -10.93 8.36 -5.01
CA ILE A 60 -9.79 9.25 -5.27
C ILE A 60 -8.65 8.36 -5.74
N GLY A 61 -7.87 8.81 -6.71
CA GLY A 61 -6.78 8.03 -7.24
C GLY A 61 -5.68 7.82 -6.21
N GLY A 62 -4.74 6.90 -6.54
CA GLY A 62 -3.66 6.55 -5.64
C GLY A 62 -2.78 7.72 -5.24
N VAL A 63 -2.51 8.64 -6.17
CA VAL A 63 -1.71 9.84 -5.87
C VAL A 63 -2.39 10.68 -4.80
N GLU A 64 -3.66 11.00 -5.02
CA GLU A 64 -4.43 11.83 -4.08
C GLU A 64 -4.56 11.14 -2.72
N ALA A 65 -4.85 9.84 -2.73
CA ALA A 65 -5.00 9.05 -1.51
C ALA A 65 -3.70 9.06 -0.71
N THR A 66 -2.57 8.83 -1.38
CA THR A 66 -1.27 8.82 -0.72
C THR A 66 -0.94 10.20 -0.14
N ARG A 67 -1.23 11.25 -0.90
CA ARG A 67 -0.98 12.62 -0.42
C ARG A 67 -1.81 12.95 0.81
N LEU A 68 -3.06 12.49 0.87
CA LEU A 68 -3.88 12.66 2.06
C LEU A 68 -3.21 12.05 3.29
N LEU A 69 -2.67 10.85 3.14
CA LEU A 69 -1.99 10.16 4.24
C LEU A 69 -0.69 10.86 4.62
N LYS A 70 0.12 11.23 3.63
CA LYS A 70 1.42 11.84 3.90
C LYS A 70 1.32 13.25 4.47
N ASN A 71 0.19 13.91 4.26
CA ASN A 71 -0.06 15.23 4.83
C ASN A 71 -0.91 15.19 6.08
N HIS A 72 -1.28 13.99 6.56
CA HIS A 72 -2.05 13.83 7.77
C HIS A 72 -1.12 13.72 8.97
N GLN A 73 -1.38 14.49 10.00
CA GLN A 73 -0.49 14.59 11.15
C GLN A 73 -0.26 13.26 11.85
N GLU A 74 -1.29 12.42 11.92
CA GLU A 74 -1.20 11.13 12.59
C GLU A 74 -0.63 10.03 11.70
N PHE A 75 -0.78 10.12 10.37
CA PHE A 75 -0.46 9.02 9.46
C PHE A 75 0.76 9.25 8.58
N LYS A 76 1.31 10.45 8.59
CA LYS A 76 2.41 10.81 7.68
C LYS A 76 3.66 9.93 7.82
N ASN A 77 3.82 9.28 8.97
CA ASN A 77 4.99 8.44 9.22
C ASN A 77 4.79 6.98 8.84
N ILE A 78 3.58 6.60 8.40
CA ILE A 78 3.32 5.25 7.93
C ILE A 78 3.91 5.12 6.52
N PRO A 79 4.83 4.16 6.28
CA PRO A 79 5.38 4.00 4.94
C PRO A 79 4.30 3.64 3.93
N VAL A 80 4.33 4.31 2.78
CA VAL A 80 3.43 4.01 1.67
C VAL A 80 4.27 3.59 0.47
N ILE A 81 4.05 2.38 -0.02
CA ILE A 81 4.72 1.85 -1.20
C ILE A 81 3.74 1.91 -2.36
N TYR A 82 4.09 2.66 -3.39
CA TYR A 82 3.25 2.85 -4.56
C TYR A 82 3.43 1.67 -5.51
N VAL A 83 2.32 1.04 -5.93
CA VAL A 83 2.37 -0.17 -6.78
C VAL A 83 1.51 0.07 -8.00
N THR A 84 2.12 0.12 -9.20
CA THR A 84 1.36 0.39 -10.40
C THR A 84 2.06 -0.12 -11.66
N ALA A 85 1.27 -0.38 -12.71
CA ALA A 85 1.78 -0.76 -14.03
C ALA A 85 2.10 0.44 -14.91
N ASN A 86 1.87 1.66 -14.42
CA ASN A 86 2.10 2.88 -15.19
C ASN A 86 3.60 3.08 -15.44
N ASN A 87 3.96 3.45 -16.67
CA ASN A 87 5.36 3.65 -17.06
C ASN A 87 6.02 4.82 -16.31
N ASP A 88 5.22 5.77 -15.83
CA ASP A 88 5.73 6.93 -15.11
C ASP A 88 5.71 6.73 -13.60
N ILE A 89 5.89 5.48 -13.14
CA ILE A 89 5.77 5.15 -11.72
C ILE A 89 6.67 6.01 -10.82
N VAL A 90 7.88 6.31 -11.27
CA VAL A 90 8.80 7.13 -10.47
C VAL A 90 8.23 8.53 -10.26
N ALA A 91 7.73 9.15 -11.34
CA ALA A 91 7.14 10.48 -11.27
C ALA A 91 5.87 10.46 -10.43
N LEU A 92 5.03 9.44 -10.58
CA LEU A 92 3.79 9.31 -9.83
C LEU A 92 4.05 9.12 -8.34
N ALA A 93 5.00 8.28 -7.99
CA ALA A 93 5.35 8.03 -6.60
C ALA A 93 5.87 9.31 -5.95
N LYS A 94 6.67 10.07 -6.67
CA LYS A 94 7.19 11.35 -6.18
C LYS A 94 6.08 12.36 -5.99
N GLU A 95 5.18 12.48 -6.97
CA GLU A 95 4.03 13.37 -6.87
C GLU A 95 3.14 13.01 -5.68
N ALA A 96 2.96 11.72 -5.44
CA ALA A 96 2.15 11.23 -4.33
C ALA A 96 2.84 11.38 -2.97
N GLN A 97 4.15 11.63 -2.97
CA GLN A 97 4.97 11.67 -1.75
C GLN A 97 5.10 10.28 -1.11
N ALA A 98 5.00 9.22 -1.94
CA ALA A 98 5.18 7.86 -1.47
C ALA A 98 6.62 7.62 -1.02
N ASP A 99 6.78 6.70 -0.09
CA ASP A 99 8.12 6.38 0.44
C ASP A 99 8.92 5.50 -0.50
N ASP A 100 8.24 4.69 -1.32
CA ASP A 100 8.90 3.81 -2.26
C ASP A 100 7.90 3.41 -3.35
N TYR A 101 8.33 2.59 -4.29
CA TYR A 101 7.46 2.13 -5.37
C TYR A 101 7.89 0.76 -5.88
N VAL A 102 6.93 0.03 -6.47
CA VAL A 102 7.15 -1.25 -7.12
C VAL A 102 6.34 -1.27 -8.41
N ALA A 103 6.99 -1.57 -9.52
CA ALA A 103 6.32 -1.62 -10.83
C ALA A 103 5.63 -2.97 -11.05
N LYS A 104 4.42 -2.94 -11.60
CA LYS A 104 3.74 -4.15 -12.08
C LYS A 104 4.17 -4.45 -13.51
N PRO A 105 4.30 -5.69 -13.94
CA PRO A 105 4.20 -6.87 -13.10
C PRO A 105 5.44 -6.99 -12.20
N PHE A 106 5.24 -7.39 -10.96
CA PHE A 106 6.34 -7.49 -10.02
C PHE A 106 6.64 -8.94 -9.69
N ASN A 107 7.86 -9.17 -9.23
CA ASN A 107 8.25 -10.44 -8.65
C ASN A 107 7.78 -10.41 -7.19
N LEU A 108 7.09 -11.47 -6.75
CA LEU A 108 6.55 -11.52 -5.39
C LEU A 108 7.64 -11.39 -4.34
N GLU A 109 8.81 -12.01 -4.60
CA GLU A 109 9.93 -11.92 -3.68
C GLU A 109 10.43 -10.49 -3.54
N ASP A 110 10.49 -9.75 -4.65
CA ASP A 110 10.90 -8.34 -4.61
C ASP A 110 9.93 -7.50 -3.78
N LEU A 111 8.63 -7.76 -3.92
CA LEU A 111 7.62 -7.06 -3.13
C LEU A 111 7.75 -7.40 -1.65
N GLU A 112 7.93 -8.68 -1.33
CA GLU A 112 8.13 -9.12 0.05
C GLU A 112 9.35 -8.47 0.68
N ASN A 113 10.47 -8.41 -0.07
CA ASN A 113 11.69 -7.81 0.42
C ASN A 113 11.53 -6.32 0.65
N LYS A 114 10.83 -5.64 -0.25
CA LYS A 114 10.59 -4.20 -0.10
C LYS A 114 9.73 -3.91 1.13
N VAL A 115 8.67 -4.67 1.32
CA VAL A 115 7.82 -4.52 2.50
C VAL A 115 8.63 -4.78 3.77
N ALA A 116 9.45 -5.83 3.77
CA ALA A 116 10.26 -6.18 4.94
C ALA A 116 11.21 -5.04 5.34
N GLN A 117 11.74 -4.30 4.36
CA GLN A 117 12.61 -3.16 4.65
C GLN A 117 11.94 -2.11 5.53
N TYR A 118 10.64 -1.91 5.33
CA TYR A 118 9.88 -0.89 6.06
C TYR A 118 9.27 -1.40 7.36
N LEU A 119 9.36 -2.70 7.61
CA LEU A 119 8.78 -3.31 8.81
C LEU A 119 9.82 -3.78 9.83
N GLN A 120 11.05 -3.44 9.59
CA GLN A 120 12.12 -3.78 10.54
C GLN A 120 12.12 -2.89 11.75
#